data_4e0cadaa21992128741d02a5e25914be
#
_entry.id   4e0cadaa21992128741d02a5e25914be
#
_cell.length_a   1.000
_cell.length_b   1.000
_cell.length_c   1.000
_cell.angle_alpha   90.00
_cell.angle_beta   90.00
_cell.angle_gamma   90.00
#
_symmetry.space_group_name_H-M   'P 1'
#
loop_
_entity.id
_entity.type
_entity.pdbx_description
1 polymer ?
#
loop_
_entity_poly.entity_id
_entity_poly.type
_entity_poly.pdbx_seq_one_letter_code
_entity_poly.pdbx_strand_id
1 'polypeptide(L)'
;MRETNGKNSGSVSPHAWRQETEGTFTAEHGSEAGRSPAGEWPTAGWSTAEPERMGMDSGMLADTIRAFRDRGVRSLVVVRAGMLVAEAYGAGLQPGTPQDVRSVTKSIVSMLAGAALADGRLRSVEQRISDFYPELKNDPKTSQLRIKHLLSMTSGLAWNNAGDQSSIEMMHSEDWVQYILERPAIHMPGRVSTYSNGDAHLLSAVLQQAVGMPLADYAQARLFGPLGITDYRWNADPQGIAIGAWAMALTPRDMAKLGWLYLKGGEWDGARVLPKKWVRESLQRRIVHHYKDGRKGGYGYYWWLKPLVPGLTGGDSSKPSPKLEAFYAAGSGGQRIFVIPALELVAAFTAESPDGEMPEELLNGIVRSIRSETPLQANPEAACRLTQAVSSFKAQPQNV
;
A
#
# COMPACT_ATOMS: atom_id res chain seq x y z
N MET A 1 -36.71 24.03 -24.53
CA MET A 1 -35.76 23.26 -25.31
C MET A 1 -34.38 23.90 -25.23
N ARG A 2 -33.52 23.39 -24.42
CA ARG A 2 -32.04 23.51 -24.47
C ARG A 2 -31.50 22.32 -23.67
N GLU A 3 -30.90 21.40 -24.39
CA GLU A 3 -30.21 20.24 -23.88
C GLU A 3 -28.93 20.68 -23.17
N THR A 4 -28.71 20.23 -21.92
CA THR A 4 -27.45 20.39 -21.22
C THR A 4 -26.75 19.03 -21.21
N ASN A 5 -25.67 18.96 -21.99
CA ASN A 5 -24.74 17.83 -22.05
C ASN A 5 -24.12 17.56 -20.67
N GLY A 6 -24.45 16.42 -20.08
CA GLY A 6 -23.75 15.86 -18.93
C GLY A 6 -22.39 15.31 -19.34
N LYS A 7 -21.33 15.80 -18.74
CA LYS A 7 -19.97 15.26 -18.91
C LYS A 7 -19.84 13.92 -18.17
N ASN A 8 -19.50 12.91 -18.92
CA ASN A 8 -19.15 11.57 -18.48
C ASN A 8 -18.03 11.60 -17.43
N SER A 9 -18.34 11.20 -16.20
CA SER A 9 -17.37 10.74 -15.23
C SER A 9 -16.89 9.36 -15.68
N GLY A 10 -15.61 9.25 -16.04
CA GLY A 10 -15.01 8.00 -16.51
C GLY A 10 -15.11 6.89 -15.47
N SER A 11 -16.09 6.02 -15.63
CA SER A 11 -16.21 4.77 -14.91
C SER A 11 -15.08 3.84 -15.36
N VAL A 12 -14.20 3.46 -14.42
CA VAL A 12 -13.24 2.38 -14.65
C VAL A 12 -14.03 1.09 -14.79
N SER A 13 -14.10 0.56 -16.01
CA SER A 13 -14.75 -0.72 -16.31
C SER A 13 -14.15 -1.85 -15.47
N PRO A 14 -14.95 -2.79 -14.95
CA PRO A 14 -14.44 -3.95 -14.28
C PRO A 14 -13.72 -4.87 -15.27
N HIS A 15 -12.38 -4.84 -15.27
CA HIS A 15 -11.60 -5.79 -16.04
C HIS A 15 -11.62 -7.14 -15.35
N ALA A 16 -12.13 -8.18 -16.05
CA ALA A 16 -11.97 -9.57 -15.66
C ALA A 16 -10.48 -9.95 -15.76
N TRP A 17 -9.93 -10.43 -14.66
CA TRP A 17 -8.54 -10.84 -14.52
C TRP A 17 -8.39 -12.32 -14.85
N ARG A 18 -7.38 -12.72 -15.64
CA ARG A 18 -7.06 -14.13 -15.90
C ARG A 18 -5.93 -14.58 -14.98
N GLN A 19 -6.06 -15.80 -14.43
CA GLN A 19 -4.95 -16.48 -13.78
C GLN A 19 -4.00 -17.02 -14.87
N GLU A 20 -2.75 -16.55 -14.86
CA GLU A 20 -1.62 -17.23 -15.49
C GLU A 20 -0.69 -17.70 -14.37
N THR A 21 -0.23 -18.94 -14.43
CA THR A 21 0.58 -19.59 -13.43
C THR A 21 2.01 -19.06 -13.43
N GLU A 22 2.50 -18.77 -12.22
CA GLU A 22 3.89 -18.70 -11.75
C GLU A 22 4.88 -17.76 -12.46
N GLY A 23 5.02 -16.58 -11.86
CA GLY A 23 6.25 -15.79 -11.93
C GLY A 23 6.62 -15.38 -10.52
N THR A 24 7.73 -15.89 -10.02
CA THR A 24 8.28 -15.48 -8.72
C THR A 24 8.76 -14.03 -8.83
N PHE A 25 8.23 -13.14 -7.98
CA PHE A 25 8.84 -11.85 -7.73
C PHE A 25 10.17 -12.13 -7.01
N THR A 26 11.28 -12.04 -7.71
CA THR A 26 12.60 -12.17 -7.12
C THR A 26 12.98 -10.81 -6.57
N ALA A 27 12.74 -10.59 -5.28
CA ALA A 27 13.47 -9.58 -4.53
C ALA A 27 14.92 -10.10 -4.39
N GLU A 28 15.71 -9.94 -5.45
CA GLU A 28 17.16 -10.13 -5.31
C GLU A 28 17.67 -9.01 -4.39
N HIS A 29 18.26 -9.43 -3.29
CA HIS A 29 18.91 -8.54 -2.35
C HIS A 29 20.06 -7.84 -3.08
N GLY A 30 20.03 -6.52 -3.13
CA GLY A 30 21.21 -5.71 -3.42
C GLY A 30 22.37 -6.22 -2.55
N SER A 31 23.54 -6.32 -3.17
CA SER A 31 24.80 -6.77 -2.58
C SER A 31 25.03 -6.14 -1.20
N GLU A 32 25.74 -6.86 -0.30
CA GLU A 32 26.22 -6.38 1.01
C GLU A 32 27.14 -5.14 0.98
N ALA A 33 27.23 -4.43 -0.14
CA ALA A 33 27.99 -3.22 -0.31
C ALA A 33 27.14 -2.01 0.12
N GLY A 34 27.21 -1.66 1.39
CA GLY A 34 26.63 -0.44 1.94
C GLY A 34 25.88 -0.72 3.24
N ARG A 35 26.58 -1.07 4.31
CA ARG A 35 26.03 -0.90 5.65
C ARG A 35 25.62 0.57 5.75
N SER A 36 24.30 0.81 5.85
CA SER A 36 23.79 2.08 6.35
C SER A 36 24.63 2.45 7.57
N PRO A 37 25.10 3.70 7.68
CA PRO A 37 25.63 4.13 8.96
C PRO A 37 24.60 3.71 9.98
N ALA A 38 25.03 3.09 11.09
CA ALA A 38 24.17 2.54 12.12
C ALA A 38 23.23 3.64 12.64
N GLY A 39 22.17 3.91 11.84
CA GLY A 39 21.10 4.83 12.15
C GLY A 39 20.10 4.07 13.00
N GLU A 40 19.65 4.69 14.05
CA GLU A 40 18.57 4.21 14.88
C GLU A 40 17.37 3.87 14.00
N TRP A 41 16.72 2.74 14.29
CA TRP A 41 15.45 2.40 13.66
C TRP A 41 14.42 3.51 13.94
N PRO A 42 13.54 3.83 13.00
CA PRO A 42 12.65 4.99 13.14
C PRO A 42 11.48 4.75 14.11
N THR A 43 11.68 3.92 15.14
CA THR A 43 10.68 3.62 16.18
C THR A 43 10.23 4.90 16.89
N ALA A 44 11.18 5.72 17.36
CA ALA A 44 10.91 7.01 17.98
C ALA A 44 10.74 8.15 16.96
N GLY A 45 11.16 7.94 15.71
CA GLY A 45 11.09 8.93 14.62
C GLY A 45 12.18 8.70 13.59
N TRP A 46 12.01 9.28 12.41
CA TRP A 46 12.96 9.15 11.31
C TRP A 46 14.19 10.04 11.52
N SER A 47 15.38 9.47 11.38
CA SER A 47 16.60 10.24 11.17
C SER A 47 16.58 10.88 9.79
N THR A 48 17.05 12.11 9.67
CA THR A 48 17.02 12.88 8.41
C THR A 48 18.41 12.95 7.76
N ALA A 49 18.45 13.07 6.44
CA ALA A 49 19.67 13.34 5.70
C ALA A 49 19.38 14.27 4.53
N GLU A 50 20.39 15.08 4.15
CA GLU A 50 20.33 15.78 2.88
C GLU A 50 20.28 14.78 1.73
N PRO A 51 19.45 15.01 0.69
CA PRO A 51 19.31 14.10 -0.44
C PRO A 51 20.64 13.72 -1.10
N GLU A 52 21.57 14.68 -1.23
CA GLU A 52 22.90 14.45 -1.81
C GLU A 52 23.69 13.38 -1.05
N ARG A 53 23.61 13.35 0.27
CA ARG A 53 24.27 12.31 1.08
C ARG A 53 23.71 10.91 0.80
N MET A 54 22.47 10.85 0.32
CA MET A 54 21.79 9.63 -0.06
C MET A 54 21.79 9.41 -1.58
N GLY A 55 22.67 10.10 -2.35
CA GLY A 55 22.79 9.95 -3.79
C GLY A 55 21.62 10.48 -4.59
N MET A 56 20.83 11.39 -4.02
CA MET A 56 19.66 12.03 -4.65
C MET A 56 19.96 13.51 -4.93
N ASP A 57 19.42 14.02 -6.02
CA ASP A 57 19.53 15.43 -6.43
C ASP A 57 18.38 16.24 -5.82
N SER A 58 18.72 17.15 -4.90
CA SER A 58 17.75 18.04 -4.24
C SER A 58 16.98 18.92 -5.23
N GLY A 59 17.62 19.34 -6.33
CA GLY A 59 17.00 20.18 -7.35
C GLY A 59 15.90 19.43 -8.11
N MET A 60 16.18 18.23 -8.56
CA MET A 60 15.20 17.37 -9.22
C MET A 60 14.04 17.01 -8.28
N LEU A 61 14.35 16.76 -7.00
CA LEU A 61 13.33 16.48 -5.99
C LEU A 61 12.47 17.72 -5.72
N ALA A 62 13.05 18.90 -5.66
CA ALA A 62 12.33 20.18 -5.56
C ALA A 62 11.38 20.41 -6.73
N ASP A 63 11.84 20.16 -7.96
CA ASP A 63 11.04 20.32 -9.16
C ASP A 63 9.87 19.32 -9.18
N THR A 64 10.11 18.06 -8.72
CA THR A 64 9.06 17.07 -8.54
C THR A 64 8.03 17.55 -7.53
N ILE A 65 8.42 17.99 -6.33
CA ILE A 65 7.49 18.47 -5.30
C ILE A 65 6.66 19.65 -5.82
N ARG A 66 7.27 20.61 -6.53
CA ARG A 66 6.54 21.75 -7.13
C ARG A 66 5.51 21.29 -8.17
N ALA A 67 5.91 20.37 -9.07
CA ALA A 67 5.04 19.89 -10.15
C ALA A 67 3.78 19.19 -9.61
N PHE A 68 3.84 18.58 -8.43
CA PHE A 68 2.74 17.82 -7.85
C PHE A 68 1.97 18.55 -6.76
N ARG A 69 2.46 19.73 -6.36
CA ARG A 69 1.81 20.58 -5.37
C ARG A 69 0.32 20.82 -5.66
N ASP A 70 -0.01 21.16 -6.90
CA ASP A 70 -1.36 21.56 -7.32
C ASP A 70 -2.16 20.37 -7.92
N ARG A 71 -1.67 19.13 -7.77
CA ARG A 71 -2.32 17.92 -8.31
C ARG A 71 -3.03 17.08 -7.24
N GLY A 72 -3.38 17.70 -6.12
CA GLY A 72 -4.14 17.07 -5.04
C GLY A 72 -3.29 16.22 -4.08
N VAL A 73 -1.96 16.27 -4.16
CA VAL A 73 -1.09 15.64 -3.14
C VAL A 73 -1.23 16.42 -1.83
N ARG A 74 -1.54 15.71 -0.74
CA ARG A 74 -1.73 16.29 0.60
C ARG A 74 -0.49 16.18 1.48
N SER A 75 0.21 15.06 1.36
CA SER A 75 1.46 14.84 2.07
C SER A 75 2.37 13.93 1.27
N LEU A 76 3.67 14.07 1.47
CA LEU A 76 4.71 13.24 0.88
C LEU A 76 5.81 13.00 1.91
N VAL A 77 6.26 11.75 2.02
CA VAL A 77 7.43 11.32 2.78
C VAL A 77 8.28 10.45 1.89
N VAL A 78 9.56 10.79 1.73
CA VAL A 78 10.54 10.04 0.95
C VAL A 78 11.66 9.57 1.88
N VAL A 79 11.83 8.25 1.94
CA VAL A 79 12.88 7.59 2.73
C VAL A 79 13.80 6.82 1.79
N ARG A 80 15.10 7.02 1.90
CA ARG A 80 16.11 6.25 1.17
C ARG A 80 17.18 5.72 2.11
N ALA A 81 17.50 4.44 1.98
CA ALA A 81 18.48 3.74 2.82
C ALA A 81 18.30 4.01 4.33
N GLY A 82 17.04 4.06 4.80
CA GLY A 82 16.68 4.30 6.19
C GLY A 82 16.66 5.76 6.65
N MET A 83 17.01 6.71 5.76
CA MET A 83 17.01 8.13 6.07
C MET A 83 15.83 8.84 5.41
N LEU A 84 15.14 9.68 6.15
CA LEU A 84 14.14 10.59 5.61
C LEU A 84 14.86 11.73 4.87
N VAL A 85 14.68 11.78 3.56
CA VAL A 85 15.37 12.73 2.68
C VAL A 85 14.50 13.92 2.27
N ALA A 86 13.19 13.75 2.25
CA ALA A 86 12.24 14.83 2.02
C ALA A 86 10.88 14.50 2.61
N GLU A 87 10.20 15.52 3.10
CA GLU A 87 8.80 15.45 3.47
C GLU A 87 8.11 16.78 3.18
N ALA A 88 6.86 16.70 2.73
CA ALA A 88 6.04 17.87 2.46
C ALA A 88 4.60 17.62 2.94
N TYR A 89 3.96 18.64 3.45
CA TYR A 89 2.60 18.59 4.02
C TYR A 89 1.82 19.81 3.53
N GLY A 90 0.62 19.58 3.00
CA GLY A 90 -0.30 20.63 2.57
C GLY A 90 -0.84 21.47 3.72
N ALA A 91 -1.61 22.49 3.39
CA ALA A 91 -2.17 23.42 4.36
C ALA A 91 -2.90 22.71 5.52
N GLY A 92 -2.62 23.12 6.74
CA GLY A 92 -3.23 22.56 7.95
C GLY A 92 -2.72 21.18 8.37
N LEU A 93 -1.85 20.54 7.59
CA LEU A 93 -1.28 19.23 7.93
C LEU A 93 0.10 19.36 8.57
N GLN A 94 0.37 18.46 9.50
CA GLN A 94 1.64 18.33 10.19
C GLN A 94 2.16 16.88 10.08
N PRO A 95 3.45 16.62 10.33
CA PRO A 95 4.01 15.27 10.30
C PRO A 95 3.25 14.24 11.14
N GLY A 96 2.69 14.66 12.28
CA GLY A 96 1.90 13.84 13.20
C GLY A 96 0.39 13.85 12.93
N THR A 97 -0.10 14.44 11.82
CA THR A 97 -1.53 14.45 11.52
C THR A 97 -1.95 13.16 10.82
N PRO A 98 -2.76 12.27 11.46
CA PRO A 98 -3.28 11.09 10.80
C PRO A 98 -4.21 11.47 9.64
N GLN A 99 -4.03 10.83 8.50
CA GLN A 99 -4.79 11.05 7.28
C GLN A 99 -5.45 9.75 6.84
N ASP A 100 -6.65 9.82 6.29
CA ASP A 100 -7.36 8.65 5.77
C ASP A 100 -6.51 7.98 4.66
N VAL A 101 -6.16 6.71 4.89
CA VAL A 101 -5.33 5.95 3.96
C VAL A 101 -6.14 5.09 3.00
N ARG A 102 -7.48 5.11 3.14
CA ARG A 102 -8.38 4.35 2.27
C ARG A 102 -7.97 2.86 2.20
N SER A 103 -7.94 2.30 1.00
CA SER A 103 -7.65 0.86 0.80
C SER A 103 -6.21 0.43 1.09
N VAL A 104 -5.30 1.33 1.47
CA VAL A 104 -4.00 0.94 2.10
C VAL A 104 -4.25 0.08 3.34
N THR A 105 -5.39 0.27 4.02
CA THR A 105 -5.88 -0.59 5.14
C THR A 105 -5.79 -2.08 4.81
N LYS A 106 -6.12 -2.49 3.57
CA LYS A 106 -6.05 -3.90 3.15
C LYS A 106 -4.64 -4.49 3.28
N SER A 107 -3.62 -3.73 2.89
CA SER A 107 -2.23 -4.20 3.03
C SER A 107 -1.85 -4.39 4.49
N ILE A 108 -2.39 -3.56 5.39
CA ILE A 108 -2.20 -3.72 6.84
C ILE A 108 -2.91 -4.97 7.36
N VAL A 109 -4.14 -5.24 6.91
CA VAL A 109 -4.86 -6.49 7.22
C VAL A 109 -4.07 -7.70 6.73
N SER A 110 -3.41 -7.62 5.56
CA SER A 110 -2.48 -8.66 5.10
C SER A 110 -1.28 -8.83 6.05
N MET A 111 -0.69 -7.74 6.54
CA MET A 111 0.38 -7.82 7.54
C MET A 111 -0.09 -8.56 8.80
N LEU A 112 -1.28 -8.26 9.29
CA LEU A 112 -1.87 -8.90 10.47
C LEU A 112 -2.19 -10.38 10.22
N ALA A 113 -2.59 -10.78 9.01
CA ALA A 113 -2.71 -12.18 8.65
C ALA A 113 -1.37 -12.91 8.77
N GLY A 114 -0.28 -12.28 8.35
CA GLY A 114 1.08 -12.80 8.51
C GLY A 114 1.51 -12.93 9.97
N ALA A 115 1.16 -11.95 10.82
CA ALA A 115 1.40 -12.01 12.25
C ALA A 115 0.57 -13.13 12.91
N ALA A 116 -0.70 -13.26 12.55
CA ALA A 116 -1.59 -14.31 13.08
C ALA A 116 -1.13 -15.73 12.71
N LEU A 117 -0.53 -15.91 11.53
CA LEU A 117 0.12 -17.16 11.13
C LEU A 117 1.36 -17.44 11.99
N ALA A 118 2.18 -16.42 12.26
CA ALA A 118 3.37 -16.55 13.11
C ALA A 118 3.02 -16.90 14.55
N ASP A 119 1.93 -16.35 15.07
CA ASP A 119 1.43 -16.59 16.42
C ASP A 119 0.63 -17.90 16.55
N GLY A 120 0.48 -18.68 15.45
CA GLY A 120 -0.30 -19.90 15.43
C GLY A 120 -1.82 -19.70 15.59
N ARG A 121 -2.30 -18.46 15.45
CA ARG A 121 -3.73 -18.11 15.49
C ARG A 121 -4.45 -18.51 14.21
N LEU A 122 -3.72 -18.53 13.10
CA LEU A 122 -4.12 -19.15 11.84
C LEU A 122 -3.21 -20.34 11.55
N ARG A 123 -3.77 -21.43 11.04
CA ARG A 123 -3.00 -22.63 10.69
C ARG A 123 -2.25 -22.45 9.38
N SER A 124 -2.89 -21.86 8.38
CA SER A 124 -2.32 -21.56 7.06
C SER A 124 -3.31 -20.70 6.26
N VAL A 125 -2.87 -20.12 5.15
CA VAL A 125 -3.76 -19.45 4.17
C VAL A 125 -4.71 -20.41 3.47
N GLU A 126 -4.45 -21.72 3.54
CA GLU A 126 -5.31 -22.80 3.03
C GLU A 126 -6.49 -23.11 3.98
N GLN A 127 -6.53 -22.54 5.18
CA GLN A 127 -7.62 -22.72 6.13
C GLN A 127 -8.92 -22.22 5.51
N ARG A 128 -9.97 -23.00 5.68
CA ARG A 128 -11.29 -22.69 5.10
C ARG A 128 -11.99 -21.60 5.89
N ILE A 129 -12.73 -20.75 5.22
CA ILE A 129 -13.56 -19.73 5.86
C ILE A 129 -14.70 -20.41 6.64
N SER A 130 -15.17 -21.57 6.17
CA SER A 130 -16.17 -22.39 6.87
C SER A 130 -15.71 -22.98 8.22
N ASP A 131 -14.44 -22.85 8.58
CA ASP A 131 -13.98 -23.16 9.94
C ASP A 131 -14.38 -22.07 10.94
N PHE A 132 -14.63 -20.85 10.46
CA PHE A 132 -15.06 -19.67 11.21
C PHE A 132 -16.58 -19.42 11.05
N TYR A 133 -17.11 -19.71 9.86
CA TYR A 133 -18.51 -19.52 9.46
C TYR A 133 -19.07 -20.84 8.91
N PRO A 134 -19.57 -21.73 9.81
CA PRO A 134 -19.97 -23.09 9.44
C PRO A 134 -21.08 -23.19 8.39
N GLU A 135 -21.93 -22.17 8.27
CA GLU A 135 -23.00 -22.05 7.28
C GLU A 135 -22.49 -22.14 5.83
N LEU A 136 -21.27 -21.71 5.57
CA LEU A 136 -20.65 -21.81 4.26
C LEU A 136 -20.36 -23.23 3.78
N LYS A 137 -20.51 -24.24 4.65
CA LYS A 137 -20.36 -25.66 4.29
C LYS A 137 -21.47 -26.16 3.40
N ASN A 138 -22.63 -25.52 3.43
CA ASN A 138 -23.83 -25.98 2.76
C ASN A 138 -23.84 -25.72 1.24
N ASP A 139 -23.01 -24.83 0.74
CA ASP A 139 -22.87 -24.54 -0.68
C ASP A 139 -21.58 -25.11 -1.24
N PRO A 140 -21.60 -25.83 -2.38
CA PRO A 140 -20.40 -26.47 -2.94
C PRO A 140 -19.26 -25.52 -3.32
N LYS A 141 -19.57 -24.23 -3.60
CA LYS A 141 -18.56 -23.23 -3.92
C LYS A 141 -18.00 -22.59 -2.66
N THR A 142 -18.88 -22.05 -1.79
CA THR A 142 -18.42 -21.37 -0.57
C THR A 142 -17.73 -22.31 0.40
N SER A 143 -18.08 -23.62 0.42
CA SER A 143 -17.35 -24.61 1.21
C SER A 143 -15.88 -24.76 0.87
N GLN A 144 -15.46 -24.30 -0.33
CA GLN A 144 -14.05 -24.31 -0.78
C GLN A 144 -13.36 -22.95 -0.57
N LEU A 145 -14.08 -21.95 -0.06
CA LEU A 145 -13.54 -20.62 0.21
C LEU A 145 -12.46 -20.71 1.30
N ARG A 146 -11.28 -20.13 1.03
CA ARG A 146 -10.10 -20.15 1.90
C ARG A 146 -9.58 -18.74 2.14
N ILE A 147 -8.80 -18.56 3.20
CA ILE A 147 -8.14 -17.28 3.54
C ILE A 147 -7.37 -16.71 2.33
N LYS A 148 -6.62 -17.55 1.60
CA LYS A 148 -5.89 -17.10 0.40
C LYS A 148 -6.77 -16.49 -0.67
N HIS A 149 -8.03 -16.94 -0.80
CA HIS A 149 -8.95 -16.43 -1.80
C HIS A 149 -9.44 -15.02 -1.45
N LEU A 150 -9.64 -14.74 -0.16
CA LEU A 150 -9.93 -13.38 0.30
C LEU A 150 -8.71 -12.47 0.07
N LEU A 151 -7.52 -12.90 0.50
CA LEU A 151 -6.26 -12.16 0.35
C LEU A 151 -5.92 -11.82 -1.10
N SER A 152 -6.30 -12.68 -2.05
CA SER A 152 -6.02 -12.47 -3.48
C SER A 152 -7.20 -11.93 -4.28
N MET A 153 -8.31 -11.53 -3.61
CA MET A 153 -9.50 -11.03 -4.30
C MET A 153 -10.12 -12.04 -5.28
N THR A 154 -10.14 -13.31 -4.89
CA THR A 154 -10.63 -14.42 -5.73
C THR A 154 -11.66 -15.28 -5.00
N SER A 155 -12.46 -14.68 -4.11
CA SER A 155 -13.50 -15.39 -3.37
C SER A 155 -14.55 -16.04 -4.27
N GLY A 156 -14.83 -15.42 -5.42
CA GLY A 156 -15.91 -15.81 -6.32
C GLY A 156 -17.28 -15.34 -5.87
N LEU A 157 -17.38 -14.62 -4.76
CA LEU A 157 -18.61 -13.97 -4.30
C LEU A 157 -18.97 -12.81 -5.23
N ALA A 158 -20.25 -12.61 -5.47
CA ALA A 158 -20.72 -11.50 -6.28
C ALA A 158 -20.43 -10.16 -5.60
N TRP A 159 -19.72 -9.30 -6.29
CA TRP A 159 -19.37 -7.96 -5.82
C TRP A 159 -19.43 -6.95 -6.95
N ASN A 160 -20.27 -5.92 -6.80
CA ASN A 160 -20.43 -4.87 -7.79
C ASN A 160 -19.70 -3.60 -7.35
N ASN A 161 -18.67 -3.22 -8.12
CA ASN A 161 -17.87 -2.01 -7.89
C ASN A 161 -18.40 -0.79 -8.66
N ALA A 162 -19.42 -0.93 -9.51
CA ALA A 162 -20.00 0.20 -10.22
C ALA A 162 -20.65 1.15 -9.21
N GLY A 163 -20.13 2.39 -9.11
CA GLY A 163 -20.59 3.35 -8.11
C GLY A 163 -20.47 2.86 -6.67
N ASP A 164 -19.52 1.96 -6.37
CA ASP A 164 -19.34 1.31 -5.07
C ASP A 164 -20.60 0.60 -4.53
N GLN A 165 -21.49 0.14 -5.42
CA GLN A 165 -22.82 -0.36 -5.10
C GLN A 165 -22.82 -1.38 -3.95
N SER A 166 -22.04 -2.47 -4.06
CA SER A 166 -22.04 -3.50 -3.01
C SER A 166 -21.46 -3.00 -1.68
N SER A 167 -20.53 -2.06 -1.71
CA SER A 167 -20.00 -1.44 -0.49
C SER A 167 -21.05 -0.56 0.19
N ILE A 168 -21.84 0.19 -0.61
CA ILE A 168 -22.92 1.03 -0.10
C ILE A 168 -24.01 0.16 0.50
N GLU A 169 -24.44 -0.91 -0.18
CA GLU A 169 -25.43 -1.86 0.32
C GLU A 169 -24.95 -2.51 1.63
N MET A 170 -23.69 -2.95 1.69
CA MET A 170 -23.09 -3.49 2.91
C MET A 170 -23.15 -2.50 4.06
N MET A 171 -22.77 -1.23 3.83
CA MET A 171 -22.78 -0.18 4.87
C MET A 171 -24.20 0.15 5.38
N HIS A 172 -25.23 -0.09 4.58
CA HIS A 172 -26.63 0.08 5.00
C HIS A 172 -27.25 -1.18 5.60
N SER A 173 -26.56 -2.33 5.55
CA SER A 173 -27.03 -3.55 6.21
C SER A 173 -26.82 -3.49 7.73
N GLU A 174 -27.63 -4.25 8.46
CA GLU A 174 -27.51 -4.35 9.92
C GLU A 174 -26.24 -5.09 10.34
N ASP A 175 -25.80 -6.08 9.55
CA ASP A 175 -24.61 -6.89 9.79
C ASP A 175 -23.81 -7.00 8.49
N TRP A 176 -22.62 -6.38 8.47
CA TRP A 176 -21.78 -6.32 7.28
C TRP A 176 -21.19 -7.69 6.90
N VAL A 177 -20.85 -8.48 7.90
CA VAL A 177 -20.31 -9.83 7.67
C VAL A 177 -21.39 -10.74 7.12
N GLN A 178 -22.59 -10.72 7.71
CA GLN A 178 -23.72 -11.49 7.23
C GLN A 178 -24.08 -11.10 5.79
N TYR A 179 -24.12 -9.79 5.47
CA TYR A 179 -24.32 -9.32 4.11
C TYR A 179 -23.34 -9.94 3.12
N ILE A 180 -22.03 -10.04 3.48
CA ILE A 180 -21.01 -10.63 2.63
C ILE A 180 -21.21 -12.13 2.48
N LEU A 181 -21.50 -12.85 3.57
CA LEU A 181 -21.71 -14.30 3.57
C LEU A 181 -22.92 -14.73 2.73
N GLU A 182 -23.92 -13.87 2.63
CA GLU A 182 -25.14 -14.07 1.83
C GLU A 182 -24.94 -13.75 0.33
N ARG A 183 -23.79 -13.20 -0.07
CA ARG A 183 -23.53 -12.95 -1.49
C ARG A 183 -23.47 -14.26 -2.28
N PRO A 184 -24.18 -14.35 -3.42
CA PRO A 184 -24.13 -15.54 -4.25
C PRO A 184 -22.70 -15.83 -4.74
N ALA A 185 -22.27 -17.08 -4.64
CA ALA A 185 -21.01 -17.53 -5.22
C ALA A 185 -21.18 -17.72 -6.74
N ILE A 186 -20.84 -16.72 -7.52
CA ILE A 186 -20.98 -16.74 -8.99
C ILE A 186 -19.83 -17.48 -9.67
N HIS A 187 -18.68 -17.56 -9.00
CA HIS A 187 -17.51 -18.31 -9.49
C HIS A 187 -16.97 -19.25 -8.42
N MET A 188 -16.24 -20.28 -8.83
CA MET A 188 -15.45 -21.10 -7.91
C MET A 188 -14.33 -20.25 -7.31
N PRO A 189 -14.07 -20.33 -6.00
CA PRO A 189 -12.96 -19.64 -5.37
C PRO A 189 -11.63 -19.92 -6.07
N GLY A 190 -10.84 -18.88 -6.27
CA GLY A 190 -9.54 -18.94 -6.96
C GLY A 190 -9.60 -18.89 -8.48
N ARG A 191 -10.77 -18.76 -9.12
CA ARG A 191 -10.90 -18.80 -10.59
C ARG A 191 -10.98 -17.41 -11.24
N VAL A 192 -11.66 -16.49 -10.59
CA VAL A 192 -11.87 -15.12 -11.12
C VAL A 192 -11.50 -14.13 -10.04
N SER A 193 -10.75 -13.11 -10.40
CA SER A 193 -10.43 -12.01 -9.50
C SER A 193 -11.40 -10.86 -9.70
N THR A 194 -12.02 -10.43 -8.59
CA THR A 194 -12.86 -9.24 -8.53
C THR A 194 -12.43 -8.44 -7.31
N TYR A 195 -11.99 -7.20 -7.51
CA TYR A 195 -11.65 -6.35 -6.38
C TYR A 195 -12.88 -6.20 -5.48
N SER A 196 -12.76 -6.60 -4.22
CA SER A 196 -13.89 -6.70 -3.29
C SER A 196 -13.53 -6.10 -1.93
N ASN A 197 -14.30 -5.09 -1.53
CA ASN A 197 -14.24 -4.59 -0.17
C ASN A 197 -14.80 -5.61 0.82
N GLY A 198 -15.77 -6.42 0.39
CA GLY A 198 -16.31 -7.51 1.18
C GLY A 198 -15.26 -8.57 1.52
N ASP A 199 -14.44 -9.00 0.55
CA ASP A 199 -13.37 -9.96 0.80
C ASP A 199 -12.43 -9.46 1.91
N ALA A 200 -12.09 -8.17 1.88
CA ALA A 200 -11.19 -7.58 2.85
C ALA A 200 -11.83 -7.43 4.24
N HIS A 201 -13.11 -7.08 4.29
CA HIS A 201 -13.82 -6.98 5.56
C HIS A 201 -14.07 -8.35 6.17
N LEU A 202 -14.49 -9.35 5.37
CA LEU A 202 -14.62 -10.73 5.83
C LEU A 202 -13.28 -11.28 6.37
N LEU A 203 -12.14 -10.96 5.73
CA LEU A 203 -10.85 -11.35 6.26
C LEU A 203 -10.56 -10.69 7.62
N SER A 204 -10.93 -9.41 7.80
CA SER A 204 -10.81 -8.72 9.09
C SER A 204 -11.61 -9.44 10.18
N ALA A 205 -12.84 -9.83 9.88
CA ALA A 205 -13.70 -10.59 10.80
C ALA A 205 -13.11 -11.97 11.15
N VAL A 206 -12.59 -12.70 10.15
CA VAL A 206 -11.89 -13.97 10.36
C VAL A 206 -10.67 -13.79 11.25
N LEU A 207 -9.87 -12.74 11.02
CA LEU A 207 -8.70 -12.46 11.85
C LEU A 207 -9.10 -12.13 13.28
N GLN A 208 -10.08 -11.25 13.49
CA GLN A 208 -10.56 -10.88 14.82
C GLN A 208 -11.03 -12.11 15.61
N GLN A 209 -11.77 -13.01 14.95
CA GLN A 209 -12.20 -14.27 15.56
C GLN A 209 -11.00 -15.19 15.86
N ALA A 210 -10.05 -15.32 14.93
CA ALA A 210 -8.87 -16.19 15.09
C ALA A 210 -7.96 -15.73 16.25
N VAL A 211 -7.76 -14.42 16.41
CA VAL A 211 -6.91 -13.89 17.48
C VAL A 211 -7.62 -13.76 18.81
N GLY A 212 -8.97 -13.78 18.82
CA GLY A 212 -9.78 -13.75 20.04
C GLY A 212 -9.81 -12.39 20.75
N MET A 213 -9.54 -11.29 20.00
CA MET A 213 -9.59 -9.92 20.51
C MET A 213 -9.89 -8.93 19.36
N PRO A 214 -10.29 -7.67 19.64
CA PRO A 214 -10.44 -6.66 18.61
C PRO A 214 -9.20 -6.57 17.73
N LEU A 215 -9.38 -6.54 16.38
CA LEU A 215 -8.25 -6.58 15.46
C LEU A 215 -7.35 -5.33 15.59
N ALA A 216 -7.92 -4.19 16.01
CA ALA A 216 -7.15 -2.98 16.30
C ALA A 216 -6.20 -3.17 17.49
N ASP A 217 -6.63 -3.87 18.54
CA ASP A 217 -5.79 -4.17 19.71
C ASP A 217 -4.67 -5.16 19.33
N TYR A 218 -5.01 -6.16 18.50
CA TYR A 218 -4.01 -7.08 17.95
C TYR A 218 -2.98 -6.34 17.07
N ALA A 219 -3.44 -5.40 16.24
CA ALA A 219 -2.56 -4.57 15.43
C ALA A 219 -1.63 -3.71 16.30
N GLN A 220 -2.15 -3.12 17.38
CA GLN A 220 -1.34 -2.37 18.34
C GLN A 220 -0.26 -3.26 18.97
N ALA A 221 -0.64 -4.44 19.42
CA ALA A 221 0.30 -5.35 20.08
C ALA A 221 1.38 -5.93 19.15
N ARG A 222 1.00 -6.30 17.91
CA ARG A 222 1.85 -7.13 17.04
C ARG A 222 2.50 -6.39 15.87
N LEU A 223 1.99 -5.20 15.54
CA LEU A 223 2.47 -4.43 14.40
C LEU A 223 2.81 -3.00 14.79
N PHE A 224 1.84 -2.24 15.27
CA PHE A 224 2.01 -0.80 15.48
C PHE A 224 2.92 -0.47 16.66
N GLY A 225 2.74 -1.14 17.81
CA GLY A 225 3.57 -0.93 18.99
C GLY A 225 5.06 -1.17 18.72
N PRO A 226 5.47 -2.32 18.15
CA PRO A 226 6.87 -2.55 17.76
C PRO A 226 7.46 -1.47 16.83
N LEU A 227 6.65 -0.86 15.96
CA LEU A 227 7.09 0.21 15.06
C LEU A 227 7.02 1.61 15.69
N GLY A 228 6.54 1.74 16.93
CA GLY A 228 6.29 3.03 17.57
C GLY A 228 5.21 3.86 16.85
N ILE A 229 4.18 3.19 16.32
CA ILE A 229 2.99 3.84 15.73
C ILE A 229 1.95 3.96 16.84
N THR A 230 1.65 5.20 17.24
CA THR A 230 0.71 5.54 18.33
C THR A 230 -0.48 6.35 17.85
N ASP A 231 -0.25 7.21 16.86
CA ASP A 231 -1.26 8.16 16.35
C ASP A 231 -1.94 7.59 15.11
N TYR A 232 -2.96 6.75 15.35
CA TYR A 232 -3.78 6.20 14.28
C TYR A 232 -5.26 6.15 14.69
N ARG A 233 -6.14 5.99 13.72
CA ARG A 233 -7.55 5.66 13.93
C ARG A 233 -7.92 4.50 13.02
N TRP A 234 -8.72 3.60 13.53
CA TRP A 234 -9.28 2.49 12.76
C TRP A 234 -10.74 2.29 13.17
N ASN A 235 -11.66 2.66 12.29
CA ASN A 235 -13.07 2.52 12.58
C ASN A 235 -13.51 1.06 12.46
N ALA A 236 -14.55 0.71 13.18
CA ALA A 236 -15.21 -0.60 13.15
C ALA A 236 -16.59 -0.49 12.50
N ASP A 237 -17.12 -1.65 12.09
CA ASP A 237 -18.50 -1.81 11.68
C ASP A 237 -19.46 -1.78 12.89
N PRO A 238 -20.79 -1.87 12.68
CA PRO A 238 -21.75 -1.91 13.79
C PRO A 238 -21.57 -3.06 14.77
N GLN A 239 -20.92 -4.17 14.38
CA GLN A 239 -20.62 -5.32 15.23
C GLN A 239 -19.28 -5.20 15.97
N GLY A 240 -18.55 -4.09 15.81
CA GLY A 240 -17.24 -3.88 16.44
C GLY A 240 -16.08 -4.58 15.72
N ILE A 241 -16.28 -4.98 14.46
CA ILE A 241 -15.22 -5.56 13.64
C ILE A 241 -14.49 -4.44 12.92
N ALA A 242 -13.18 -4.36 13.08
CA ALA A 242 -12.36 -3.36 12.40
C ALA A 242 -12.56 -3.43 10.88
N ILE A 243 -12.86 -2.29 10.23
CA ILE A 243 -13.18 -2.25 8.79
C ILE A 243 -11.93 -2.62 7.99
N GLY A 244 -11.89 -3.82 7.43
CA GLY A 244 -10.70 -4.36 6.76
C GLY A 244 -10.40 -3.76 5.40
N ALA A 245 -11.37 -3.07 4.80
CA ALA A 245 -11.28 -2.59 3.43
C ALA A 245 -10.81 -1.13 3.30
N TRP A 246 -11.10 -0.30 4.31
CA TRP A 246 -10.78 1.14 4.40
C TRP A 246 -10.92 1.62 5.85
N ALA A 247 -11.07 2.93 6.06
CA ALA A 247 -11.39 3.56 7.35
C ALA A 247 -10.26 3.53 8.39
N MET A 248 -9.03 3.37 7.95
CA MET A 248 -7.85 3.61 8.76
C MET A 248 -7.27 4.99 8.44
N ALA A 249 -6.81 5.69 9.47
CA ALA A 249 -6.02 6.90 9.33
C ALA A 249 -4.65 6.70 9.97
N LEU A 250 -3.59 7.08 9.25
CA LEU A 250 -2.18 6.98 9.67
C LEU A 250 -1.46 8.28 9.37
N THR A 251 -0.40 8.56 10.11
CA THR A 251 0.52 9.62 9.71
C THR A 251 1.33 9.19 8.48
N PRO A 252 1.72 10.10 7.58
CA PRO A 252 2.54 9.75 6.42
C PRO A 252 3.89 9.14 6.81
N ARG A 253 4.47 9.55 7.95
CA ARG A 253 5.68 8.97 8.49
C ARG A 253 5.48 7.52 8.96
N ASP A 254 4.33 7.18 9.51
CA ASP A 254 3.99 5.82 9.91
C ASP A 254 3.65 4.94 8.70
N MET A 255 3.03 5.50 7.66
CA MET A 255 2.90 4.80 6.37
C MET A 255 4.29 4.40 5.84
N ALA A 256 5.28 5.29 5.93
CA ALA A 256 6.65 4.99 5.52
C ALA A 256 7.29 3.89 6.38
N LYS A 257 7.03 3.84 7.71
CA LYS A 257 7.49 2.75 8.60
C LYS A 257 6.97 1.38 8.12
N LEU A 258 5.70 1.29 7.74
CA LEU A 258 5.11 0.05 7.20
C LEU A 258 5.78 -0.40 5.90
N GLY A 259 6.07 0.54 5.00
CA GLY A 259 6.84 0.28 3.78
C GLY A 259 8.26 -0.19 4.09
N TRP A 260 8.93 0.45 5.05
CA TRP A 260 10.28 0.09 5.49
C TRP A 260 10.34 -1.30 6.14
N LEU A 261 9.35 -1.65 6.98
CA LEU A 261 9.21 -3.01 7.53
C LEU A 261 9.17 -4.06 6.41
N TYR A 262 8.42 -3.83 5.36
CA TYR A 262 8.34 -4.74 4.21
C TYR A 262 9.64 -4.77 3.42
N LEU A 263 10.29 -3.63 3.21
CA LEU A 263 11.61 -3.55 2.57
C LEU A 263 12.65 -4.37 3.33
N LYS A 264 12.62 -4.33 4.67
CA LYS A 264 13.51 -5.11 5.54
C LYS A 264 13.02 -6.55 5.80
N GLY A 265 12.07 -7.04 4.96
CA GLY A 265 11.62 -8.42 5.04
C GLY A 265 10.92 -8.81 6.34
N GLY A 266 10.28 -7.86 7.01
CA GLY A 266 9.55 -8.04 8.26
C GLY A 266 10.39 -7.94 9.52
N GLU A 267 11.63 -7.50 9.42
CA GLU A 267 12.52 -7.22 10.54
C GLU A 267 12.43 -5.75 10.94
N TRP A 268 12.50 -5.48 12.23
CA TRP A 268 12.50 -4.14 12.81
C TRP A 268 13.35 -4.14 14.08
N ASP A 269 14.40 -3.34 14.11
CA ASP A 269 15.31 -3.16 15.26
C ASP A 269 15.80 -4.50 15.85
N GLY A 270 16.26 -5.41 14.98
CA GLY A 270 16.71 -6.74 15.38
C GLY A 270 15.59 -7.73 15.75
N ALA A 271 14.33 -7.27 15.84
CA ALA A 271 13.19 -8.13 16.14
C ALA A 271 12.44 -8.56 14.87
N ARG A 272 11.88 -9.77 14.86
CA ARG A 272 11.04 -10.28 13.79
C ARG A 272 9.57 -9.91 14.02
N VAL A 273 9.12 -8.80 13.43
CA VAL A 273 7.71 -8.35 13.51
C VAL A 273 6.81 -9.19 12.61
N LEU A 274 7.26 -9.44 11.36
CA LEU A 274 6.58 -10.31 10.41
C LEU A 274 7.52 -11.41 9.91
N PRO A 275 7.01 -12.64 9.68
CA PRO A 275 7.84 -13.69 9.09
C PRO A 275 8.38 -13.28 7.72
N LYS A 276 9.67 -13.46 7.46
CA LYS A 276 10.28 -13.21 6.13
C LYS A 276 9.58 -14.01 5.04
N LYS A 277 9.16 -15.25 5.37
CA LYS A 277 8.37 -16.11 4.47
C LYS A 277 7.06 -15.43 4.08
N TRP A 278 6.35 -14.81 5.04
CA TRP A 278 5.10 -14.11 4.78
C TRP A 278 5.30 -12.90 3.86
N VAL A 279 6.29 -12.04 4.14
CA VAL A 279 6.59 -10.90 3.29
C VAL A 279 6.82 -11.34 1.84
N ARG A 280 7.62 -12.40 1.62
CA ARG A 280 7.83 -12.95 0.28
C ARG A 280 6.55 -13.54 -0.32
N GLU A 281 5.76 -14.28 0.46
CA GLU A 281 4.53 -14.91 0.00
C GLU A 281 3.46 -13.89 -0.38
N SER A 282 3.30 -12.83 0.42
CA SER A 282 2.33 -11.76 0.16
C SER A 282 2.65 -10.93 -1.09
N LEU A 283 3.93 -10.90 -1.50
CA LEU A 283 4.41 -10.24 -2.71
C LEU A 283 4.49 -11.17 -3.93
N GLN A 284 4.09 -12.43 -3.82
CA GLN A 284 4.00 -13.31 -4.99
C GLN A 284 2.84 -12.85 -5.89
N ARG A 285 3.10 -12.79 -7.19
CA ARG A 285 2.07 -12.47 -8.19
C ARG A 285 1.04 -13.59 -8.24
N ARG A 286 -0.16 -13.33 -7.72
CA ARG A 286 -1.31 -14.24 -7.75
C ARG A 286 -2.23 -13.93 -8.92
N ILE A 287 -2.32 -12.64 -9.25
CA ILE A 287 -3.15 -12.11 -10.33
C ILE A 287 -2.26 -11.27 -11.24
N VAL A 288 -2.37 -11.47 -12.55
CA VAL A 288 -1.69 -10.62 -13.54
C VAL A 288 -2.52 -9.36 -13.77
N HIS A 289 -1.85 -8.21 -13.72
CA HIS A 289 -2.42 -6.92 -14.04
C HIS A 289 -1.68 -6.31 -15.24
N HIS A 290 -2.45 -5.89 -16.24
CA HIS A 290 -1.93 -5.18 -17.40
C HIS A 290 -2.13 -3.69 -17.20
N TYR A 291 -1.04 -2.93 -17.14
CA TYR A 291 -1.09 -1.48 -17.07
C TYR A 291 -1.39 -0.90 -18.47
N LYS A 292 -1.91 0.32 -18.52
CA LYS A 292 -2.28 0.99 -19.79
C LYS A 292 -1.12 1.10 -20.80
N ASP A 293 0.10 1.20 -20.30
CA ASP A 293 1.34 1.27 -21.09
C ASP A 293 1.88 -0.10 -21.54
N GLY A 294 1.11 -1.16 -21.35
CA GLY A 294 1.45 -2.53 -21.75
C GLY A 294 2.35 -3.27 -20.78
N ARG A 295 2.85 -2.65 -19.71
CA ARG A 295 3.63 -3.36 -18.69
C ARG A 295 2.76 -4.38 -17.96
N LYS A 296 3.33 -5.55 -17.67
CA LYS A 296 2.68 -6.60 -16.90
C LYS A 296 3.12 -6.50 -15.44
N GLY A 297 2.22 -6.09 -14.58
CA GLY A 297 2.38 -6.16 -13.14
C GLY A 297 1.56 -7.27 -12.52
N GLY A 298 1.14 -7.10 -11.28
CA GLY A 298 0.34 -8.10 -10.60
C GLY A 298 -0.25 -7.62 -9.29
N TYR A 299 -0.93 -8.57 -8.66
CA TYR A 299 -1.48 -8.42 -7.33
C TYR A 299 -1.17 -9.68 -6.51
N GLY A 300 -0.64 -9.47 -5.31
CA GLY A 300 -0.36 -10.51 -4.35
C GLY A 300 -1.46 -10.60 -3.29
N TYR A 301 -1.06 -10.73 -2.02
CA TYR A 301 -1.98 -10.67 -0.88
C TYR A 301 -2.13 -9.23 -0.41
N TYR A 302 -3.02 -8.48 -1.08
CA TYR A 302 -3.31 -7.06 -0.87
C TYR A 302 -2.12 -6.12 -1.16
N TRP A 303 -1.17 -6.57 -1.96
CA TRP A 303 -0.07 -5.78 -2.48
C TRP A 303 -0.08 -5.74 -3.99
N TRP A 304 0.05 -4.56 -4.55
CA TRP A 304 0.24 -4.35 -5.99
C TRP A 304 1.70 -4.51 -6.35
N LEU A 305 1.97 -5.07 -7.52
CA LEU A 305 3.31 -5.32 -8.05
C LEU A 305 3.43 -4.64 -9.41
N LYS A 306 4.46 -3.81 -9.59
CA LYS A 306 4.62 -3.03 -10.81
C LYS A 306 6.07 -2.93 -11.24
N PRO A 307 6.41 -3.33 -12.49
CA PRO A 307 7.70 -2.98 -13.07
C PRO A 307 7.70 -1.48 -13.37
N LEU A 308 8.79 -0.80 -13.04
CA LEU A 308 8.97 0.61 -13.35
C LEU A 308 9.37 0.83 -14.82
N VAL A 309 9.22 2.06 -15.30
CA VAL A 309 9.69 2.43 -16.63
C VAL A 309 11.20 2.27 -16.69
N PRO A 310 11.77 1.61 -17.71
CA PRO A 310 13.22 1.52 -17.86
C PRO A 310 13.89 2.88 -17.98
N GLY A 311 15.11 3.03 -17.46
CA GLY A 311 15.91 4.26 -17.61
C GLY A 311 15.50 5.42 -16.69
N LEU A 312 14.68 5.18 -15.65
CA LEU A 312 14.30 6.23 -14.70
C LEU A 312 15.47 6.74 -13.87
N THR A 313 16.39 5.85 -13.46
CA THR A 313 17.60 6.26 -12.76
C THR A 313 18.66 6.69 -13.78
N GLY A 314 19.28 7.82 -13.53
CA GLY A 314 20.43 8.25 -14.35
C GLY A 314 21.57 7.25 -14.18
N GLY A 315 21.93 6.59 -15.26
CA GLY A 315 23.01 5.64 -15.32
C GLY A 315 23.83 5.82 -16.60
N ASP A 316 24.93 5.09 -16.69
CA ASP A 316 25.74 4.98 -17.90
C ASP A 316 24.87 4.42 -19.03
N SER A 317 24.57 5.23 -20.04
CA SER A 317 23.74 4.86 -21.19
C SER A 317 24.33 3.70 -22.02
N SER A 318 25.58 3.32 -21.78
CA SER A 318 26.23 2.15 -22.40
C SER A 318 25.84 0.84 -21.73
N LYS A 319 25.20 0.86 -20.55
CA LYS A 319 24.77 -0.32 -19.80
C LYS A 319 23.26 -0.49 -19.84
N PRO A 320 22.75 -1.74 -19.89
CA PRO A 320 21.32 -1.97 -19.75
C PRO A 320 20.82 -1.39 -18.43
N SER A 321 19.75 -0.60 -18.49
CA SER A 321 19.11 -0.09 -17.28
C SER A 321 18.59 -1.27 -16.43
N PRO A 322 18.82 -1.24 -15.10
CA PRO A 322 18.29 -2.29 -14.24
C PRO A 322 16.76 -2.36 -14.34
N LYS A 323 16.23 -3.57 -14.35
CA LYS A 323 14.78 -3.79 -14.25
C LYS A 323 14.35 -3.49 -12.82
N LEU A 324 13.80 -2.31 -12.62
CA LEU A 324 13.28 -1.92 -11.31
C LEU A 324 11.83 -2.39 -11.17
N GLU A 325 11.54 -2.98 -10.03
CA GLU A 325 10.18 -3.36 -9.64
C GLU A 325 9.80 -2.68 -8.33
N ALA A 326 8.57 -2.18 -8.29
CA ALA A 326 7.96 -1.66 -7.08
C ALA A 326 6.86 -2.61 -6.62
N PHE A 327 6.72 -2.76 -5.32
CA PHE A 327 5.46 -3.19 -4.74
C PHE A 327 4.84 -2.03 -3.95
N TYR A 328 3.52 -2.02 -3.85
CA TYR A 328 2.87 -0.89 -3.19
C TYR A 328 1.51 -1.23 -2.62
N ALA A 329 1.18 -0.54 -1.51
CA ALA A 329 -0.17 -0.42 -1.00
C ALA A 329 -0.86 0.77 -1.68
N ALA A 330 -2.15 0.63 -2.00
CA ALA A 330 -2.91 1.65 -2.72
C ALA A 330 -4.27 1.93 -2.09
N GLY A 331 -4.62 3.20 -2.00
CA GLY A 331 -5.96 3.68 -1.65
C GLY A 331 -6.48 4.65 -2.71
N SER A 332 -7.81 4.72 -2.85
CA SER A 332 -8.50 5.67 -3.74
C SER A 332 -8.10 7.10 -3.43
N GLY A 333 -8.17 7.98 -4.43
CA GLY A 333 -7.73 9.37 -4.30
C GLY A 333 -6.20 9.55 -4.35
N GLY A 334 -5.42 8.47 -4.47
CA GLY A 334 -3.97 8.55 -4.64
C GLY A 334 -3.16 8.19 -3.39
N GLN A 335 -3.76 7.59 -2.34
CA GLN A 335 -3.00 7.10 -1.18
C GLN A 335 -2.03 6.01 -1.59
N ARG A 336 -0.74 6.12 -1.24
CA ARG A 336 0.29 5.12 -1.64
C ARG A 336 1.35 4.93 -0.56
N ILE A 337 1.81 3.68 -0.49
CA ILE A 337 3.10 3.31 0.10
C ILE A 337 3.84 2.55 -0.98
N PHE A 338 4.72 3.20 -1.70
CA PHE A 338 5.60 2.56 -2.68
C PHE A 338 6.89 2.10 -2.03
N VAL A 339 7.32 0.91 -2.40
CA VAL A 339 8.60 0.34 -1.98
C VAL A 339 9.35 -0.17 -3.20
N ILE A 340 10.60 0.26 -3.38
CA ILE A 340 11.50 -0.17 -4.45
C ILE A 340 12.76 -0.76 -3.80
N PRO A 341 12.80 -2.09 -3.59
CA PRO A 341 13.90 -2.72 -2.85
C PRO A 341 15.28 -2.46 -3.45
N ALA A 342 15.40 -2.51 -4.78
CA ALA A 342 16.67 -2.30 -5.47
C ALA A 342 17.25 -0.87 -5.27
N LEU A 343 16.43 0.09 -4.83
CA LEU A 343 16.85 1.47 -4.56
C LEU A 343 16.84 1.79 -3.06
N GLU A 344 16.52 0.83 -2.21
CA GLU A 344 16.23 1.03 -0.79
C GLU A 344 15.31 2.25 -0.54
N LEU A 345 14.31 2.41 -1.42
CA LEU A 345 13.41 3.56 -1.45
C LEU A 345 12.03 3.19 -0.93
N VAL A 346 11.51 4.03 -0.02
CA VAL A 346 10.10 4.08 0.35
C VAL A 346 9.57 5.47 0.06
N ALA A 347 8.46 5.56 -0.68
CA ALA A 347 7.72 6.80 -0.89
C ALA A 347 6.28 6.62 -0.41
N ALA A 348 5.91 7.32 0.65
CA ALA A 348 4.57 7.31 1.21
C ALA A 348 3.92 8.68 1.01
N PHE A 349 2.68 8.69 0.51
CA PHE A 349 1.95 9.93 0.34
C PHE A 349 0.44 9.74 0.38
N THR A 350 -0.23 10.80 0.76
CA THR A 350 -1.68 10.93 0.72
C THR A 350 -2.07 11.97 -0.32
N ALA A 351 -3.23 11.78 -0.93
CA ALA A 351 -3.73 12.69 -1.94
C ALA A 351 -5.26 12.65 -2.01
N GLU A 352 -5.84 13.69 -2.58
CA GLU A 352 -7.23 13.76 -3.03
C GLU A 352 -7.23 14.15 -4.51
N SER A 353 -6.86 13.19 -5.35
CA SER A 353 -6.75 13.40 -6.79
C SER A 353 -7.64 12.42 -7.54
N PRO A 354 -8.45 12.90 -8.51
CA PRO A 354 -9.16 12.02 -9.43
C PRO A 354 -8.24 11.42 -10.51
N ASP A 355 -6.99 11.93 -10.62
CA ASP A 355 -6.01 11.49 -11.61
C ASP A 355 -5.34 10.19 -11.16
N GLY A 356 -5.75 9.08 -11.77
CA GLY A 356 -5.23 7.75 -11.44
C GLY A 356 -3.76 7.53 -11.85
N GLU A 357 -3.18 8.39 -12.69
CA GLU A 357 -1.78 8.29 -13.17
C GLU A 357 -0.83 9.13 -12.30
N MET A 358 -1.35 10.16 -11.62
CA MET A 358 -0.58 11.05 -10.76
C MET A 358 0.34 10.31 -9.77
N PRO A 359 -0.09 9.25 -9.07
CA PRO A 359 0.78 8.58 -8.11
C PRO A 359 2.03 7.94 -8.74
N GLU A 360 1.91 7.43 -9.96
CA GLU A 360 3.06 6.85 -10.66
C GLU A 360 3.99 7.93 -11.19
N GLU A 361 3.45 9.00 -11.73
CA GLU A 361 4.24 10.12 -12.21
C GLU A 361 5.05 10.77 -11.07
N LEU A 362 4.42 10.93 -9.89
CA LEU A 362 5.11 11.40 -8.69
C LEU A 362 6.26 10.45 -8.30
N LEU A 363 5.99 9.14 -8.26
CA LEU A 363 7.03 8.15 -8.00
C LEU A 363 8.16 8.23 -9.03
N ASN A 364 7.85 8.34 -10.31
CA ASN A 364 8.84 8.47 -11.38
C ASN A 364 9.72 9.73 -11.21
N GLY A 365 9.13 10.85 -10.79
CA GLY A 365 9.88 12.07 -10.45
C GLY A 365 10.84 11.84 -9.29
N ILE A 366 10.40 11.18 -8.23
CA ILE A 366 11.24 10.83 -7.08
C ILE A 366 12.38 9.90 -7.51
N VAL A 367 12.09 8.84 -8.29
CA VAL A 367 13.11 7.89 -8.75
C VAL A 367 14.15 8.56 -9.64
N ARG A 368 13.75 9.49 -10.53
CA ARG A 368 14.69 10.26 -11.37
C ARG A 368 15.66 11.10 -10.56
N SER A 369 15.29 11.56 -9.37
CA SER A 369 16.21 12.30 -8.50
C SER A 369 17.35 11.44 -7.96
N ILE A 370 17.25 10.11 -8.05
CA ILE A 370 18.30 9.17 -7.65
C ILE A 370 19.37 9.12 -8.75
N ARG A 371 20.56 9.65 -8.47
CA ARG A 371 21.65 9.80 -9.44
C ARG A 371 22.83 8.88 -9.16
N SER A 372 22.94 8.37 -7.92
CA SER A 372 24.08 7.54 -7.50
C SER A 372 23.69 6.62 -6.35
N GLU A 373 24.41 5.52 -6.20
CA GLU A 373 24.39 4.67 -5.01
C GLU A 373 25.28 5.22 -3.89
N THR A 374 26.19 6.13 -4.25
CA THR A 374 27.10 6.81 -3.32
C THR A 374 26.70 8.29 -3.16
N PRO A 375 27.15 8.97 -2.08
CA PRO A 375 26.86 10.38 -1.90
C PRO A 375 27.27 11.23 -3.10
N LEU A 376 26.43 12.21 -3.44
CA LEU A 376 26.74 13.27 -4.40
C LEU A 376 27.50 14.41 -3.70
N GLN A 377 28.12 15.26 -4.49
CA GLN A 377 28.65 16.53 -3.98
C GLN A 377 27.51 17.39 -3.42
N ALA A 378 27.72 17.99 -2.26
CA ALA A 378 26.75 18.91 -1.66
C ALA A 378 26.40 20.05 -2.62
N ASN A 379 25.11 20.36 -2.70
CA ASN A 379 24.57 21.43 -3.56
C ASN A 379 23.68 22.36 -2.74
N PRO A 380 24.24 23.38 -2.06
CA PRO A 380 23.46 24.27 -1.19
C PRO A 380 22.35 25.04 -1.91
N GLU A 381 22.55 25.39 -3.18
CA GLU A 381 21.54 26.07 -4.00
C GLU A 381 20.32 25.14 -4.24
N ALA A 382 20.58 23.90 -4.64
CA ALA A 382 19.52 22.90 -4.83
C ALA A 382 18.82 22.58 -3.51
N ALA A 383 19.55 22.48 -2.40
CA ALA A 383 18.97 22.27 -1.07
C ALA A 383 18.06 23.44 -0.65
N CYS A 384 18.46 24.68 -0.95
CA CYS A 384 17.62 25.86 -0.72
C CYS A 384 16.33 25.80 -1.57
N ARG A 385 16.44 25.43 -2.85
CA ARG A 385 15.27 25.23 -3.73
C ARG A 385 14.33 24.17 -3.20
N LEU A 386 14.85 23.06 -2.64
CA LEU A 386 14.03 22.01 -2.02
C LEU A 386 13.29 22.55 -0.80
N THR A 387 13.97 23.26 0.09
CA THR A 387 13.37 23.90 1.26
C THR A 387 12.23 24.85 0.85
N GLN A 388 12.44 25.66 -0.21
CA GLN A 388 11.40 26.54 -0.74
C GLN A 388 10.21 25.75 -1.33
N ALA A 389 10.46 24.66 -2.05
CA ALA A 389 9.42 23.80 -2.60
C ALA A 389 8.54 23.19 -1.48
N VAL A 390 9.19 22.66 -0.44
CA VAL A 390 8.47 22.12 0.75
C VAL A 390 7.68 23.22 1.48
N SER A 391 8.27 24.39 1.66
CA SER A 391 7.58 25.52 2.33
C SER A 391 6.39 26.01 1.53
N SER A 392 6.49 26.08 0.20
CA SER A 392 5.39 26.47 -0.68
C SER A 392 4.25 25.44 -0.70
N PHE A 393 4.55 24.18 -0.40
CA PHE A 393 3.55 23.13 -0.29
C PHE A 393 2.58 23.38 0.87
N LYS A 394 3.07 23.94 1.98
CA LYS A 394 2.25 24.32 3.14
C LYS A 394 1.29 25.49 2.89
N ALA A 395 1.58 26.33 1.90
CA ALA A 395 0.83 27.57 1.63
C ALA A 395 -0.44 27.40 0.79
N GLN A 396 -0.81 26.17 0.42
CA GLN A 396 -1.99 25.93 -0.41
C GLN A 396 -3.29 26.10 0.38
N PRO A 397 -4.29 26.85 -0.15
CA PRO A 397 -5.65 26.78 0.37
C PRO A 397 -6.19 25.36 0.13
N GLN A 398 -6.84 24.78 1.15
CA GLN A 398 -7.66 23.59 0.94
C GLN A 398 -8.80 23.98 -0.01
N ASN A 399 -8.86 23.40 -1.19
CA ASN A 399 -10.12 23.39 -1.94
C ASN A 399 -11.08 22.49 -1.14
N VAL A 400 -11.99 23.14 -0.45
CA VAL A 400 -13.10 22.53 0.31
C VAL A 400 -14.12 21.95 -0.64
#